data_fc133860c50bdb7400caae9f7b47c9f6
#
_entry.id   fc133860c50bdb7400caae9f7b47c9f6
#
_cell.length_a   1.000
_cell.length_b   1.000
_cell.length_c   1.000
_cell.angle_alpha   90.00
_cell.angle_beta   90.00
_cell.angle_gamma   90.00
#
_symmetry.space_group_name_H-M   'P 1'
#
loop_
_entity.id
_entity.type
_entity.pdbx_description
1 polymer ?
#
loop_
_entity_poly.entity_id
_entity_poly.type
_entity_poly.pdbx_seq_one_letter_code
_entity_poly.pdbx_strand_id
1 'polypeptide(L)'
;MVRIKRALISVSDKAGLGELVKVLKKYGVEILSTGGTAKMIRDLGIAAKDVSEHTGFPEMLDGRVKTLHPKVHGAILALRENKEHMETVKKYDIGLIDMVVVNLYPFEKTVAKPGVRLEEAIENIDIGGPSMLRSAAKNHRSVCVVCDPSDYARVIEEMDKNSGSISEPLLVELGKKVFARTSAYDSAIYNFLTNDERRTTNDAQGFPANLSLNFTKLQDLRYGENPQQKAAFYKDEAIDEPSVSNAVQLSGKELSFNNIIDLNAALEIVKEFDEPAATIIKHTNPCGTATAKTLTKAYIDALDCDRLSAFGSIVGFNRPVDTDLANTILKEADFVECIIAPSYETKALDALKAKKNLRLLEVKNFGAKAARIDPSTKAQGQSRANEVRRGIDKDMKKVVGGLLVQDRDIAHVKESDLKVVTKVKPTKDELQSLLFGWVVAKHVKSNSIVLCQGTKTVGVGAGQMSRVDSVRIAAEKTGGRSKGATLASDAFFPKEDGIEQAAKAGVKAIIQPGGSIRDKEVIAMADKLGIAMVFTRVRHFKH
;
A
#
# COMPACT_ATOMS: atom_id res chain seq x y z
N MET A 1 16.97 33.57 12.61
CA MET A 1 17.32 33.36 11.20
C MET A 1 18.80 33.05 11.08
N VAL A 2 19.18 32.17 10.14
CA VAL A 2 20.58 31.83 9.84
C VAL A 2 20.95 32.39 8.47
N ARG A 3 21.96 33.23 8.43
CA ARG A 3 22.56 33.75 7.18
C ARG A 3 23.45 32.66 6.59
N ILE A 4 23.22 32.30 5.34
CA ILE A 4 24.03 31.27 4.66
C ILE A 4 25.24 31.94 4.01
N LYS A 5 26.44 31.54 4.45
CA LYS A 5 27.75 32.02 3.91
C LYS A 5 28.51 30.87 3.25
N ARG A 6 28.38 29.65 3.77
CA ARG A 6 29.04 28.45 3.21
C ARG A 6 28.09 27.27 3.22
N ALA A 7 27.98 26.60 2.09
CA ALA A 7 27.16 25.40 1.89
C ALA A 7 28.02 24.18 1.55
N LEU A 8 27.76 23.05 2.19
CA LEU A 8 28.31 21.75 1.82
C LEU A 8 27.24 20.97 1.04
N ILE A 9 27.55 20.61 -0.20
CA ILE A 9 26.60 19.97 -1.12
C ILE A 9 27.16 18.64 -1.61
N SER A 10 26.48 17.54 -1.30
CA SER A 10 26.83 16.20 -1.76
C SER A 10 25.54 15.40 -2.03
N VAL A 11 25.13 15.28 -3.28
CA VAL A 11 23.84 14.71 -3.65
C VAL A 11 23.99 13.58 -4.68
N SER A 12 23.26 12.50 -4.46
CA SER A 12 23.09 11.40 -5.42
C SER A 12 22.05 11.76 -6.48
N ASP A 13 20.87 12.22 -6.06
CA ASP A 13 19.83 12.77 -6.92
C ASP A 13 20.10 14.27 -7.15
N LYS A 14 20.26 14.64 -8.40
CA LYS A 14 20.61 16.02 -8.83
C LYS A 14 19.41 16.82 -9.31
N ALA A 15 18.19 16.30 -9.17
CA ALA A 15 16.98 17.01 -9.57
C ALA A 15 16.86 18.35 -8.83
N GLY A 16 16.62 19.42 -9.57
CA GLY A 16 16.45 20.79 -9.03
C GLY A 16 17.72 21.44 -8.45
N LEU A 17 18.87 20.75 -8.38
CA LEU A 17 20.09 21.28 -7.81
C LEU A 17 20.57 22.55 -8.52
N GLY A 18 20.42 22.60 -9.86
CA GLY A 18 20.86 23.75 -10.65
C GLY A 18 20.26 25.07 -10.21
N GLU A 19 18.97 25.08 -9.87
CA GLU A 19 18.29 26.30 -9.40
C GLU A 19 18.77 26.71 -8.00
N LEU A 20 18.96 25.74 -7.10
CA LEU A 20 19.46 26.01 -5.75
C LEU A 20 20.86 26.64 -5.80
N VAL A 21 21.80 26.08 -6.58
CA VAL A 21 23.19 26.59 -6.62
C VAL A 21 23.28 27.97 -7.30
N LYS A 22 22.40 28.31 -8.25
CA LYS A 22 22.30 29.66 -8.81
C LYS A 22 21.92 30.70 -7.74
N VAL A 23 20.97 30.36 -6.86
CA VAL A 23 20.56 31.22 -5.75
C VAL A 23 21.67 31.35 -4.71
N LEU A 24 22.36 30.25 -4.39
CA LEU A 24 23.54 30.29 -3.51
C LEU A 24 24.62 31.25 -4.08
N LYS A 25 24.92 31.16 -5.39
CA LYS A 25 25.83 32.10 -6.08
C LYS A 25 25.35 33.54 -6.01
N LYS A 26 24.04 33.78 -6.24
CA LYS A 26 23.42 35.13 -6.14
C LYS A 26 23.69 35.81 -4.79
N TYR A 27 23.68 35.03 -3.70
CA TYR A 27 23.93 35.52 -2.35
C TYR A 27 25.39 35.41 -1.88
N GLY A 28 26.31 35.04 -2.79
CA GLY A 28 27.75 34.97 -2.48
C GLY A 28 28.13 33.81 -1.55
N VAL A 29 27.36 32.72 -1.56
CA VAL A 29 27.62 31.57 -0.72
C VAL A 29 28.80 30.77 -1.28
N GLU A 30 29.82 30.49 -0.46
CA GLU A 30 30.90 29.57 -0.80
C GLU A 30 30.36 28.12 -0.83
N ILE A 31 30.63 27.38 -1.91
CA ILE A 31 30.16 26.02 -2.07
C ILE A 31 31.32 25.05 -1.89
N LEU A 32 31.17 24.14 -0.91
CA LEU A 32 32.00 22.96 -0.75
C LEU A 32 31.26 21.78 -1.35
N SER A 33 31.96 20.90 -2.09
CA SER A 33 31.32 19.74 -2.72
C SER A 33 32.29 18.60 -2.96
N THR A 34 31.76 17.43 -3.35
CA THR A 34 32.55 16.23 -3.63
C THR A 34 32.20 15.62 -5.00
N GLY A 35 33.15 14.98 -5.63
CA GLY A 35 32.99 14.09 -6.78
C GLY A 35 32.06 14.62 -7.90
N GLY A 36 31.09 13.81 -8.29
CA GLY A 36 30.17 14.15 -9.38
C GLY A 36 29.24 15.33 -9.13
N THR A 37 28.98 15.69 -7.86
CA THR A 37 28.22 16.90 -7.51
C THR A 37 29.05 18.15 -7.76
N ALA A 38 30.33 18.16 -7.34
CA ALA A 38 31.25 19.28 -7.60
C ALA A 38 31.43 19.53 -9.11
N LYS A 39 31.60 18.44 -9.88
CA LYS A 39 31.70 18.54 -11.35
C LYS A 39 30.46 19.20 -11.95
N MET A 40 29.26 18.74 -11.61
CA MET A 40 28.01 19.32 -12.13
C MET A 40 27.89 20.82 -11.79
N ILE A 41 28.24 21.23 -10.56
CA ILE A 41 28.18 22.64 -10.16
C ILE A 41 29.16 23.49 -10.99
N ARG A 42 30.37 23.00 -11.22
CA ARG A 42 31.37 23.67 -12.08
C ARG A 42 30.94 23.75 -13.54
N ASP A 43 30.31 22.71 -14.06
CA ASP A 43 29.77 22.66 -15.43
C ASP A 43 28.66 23.73 -15.65
N LEU A 44 28.00 24.18 -14.57
CA LEU A 44 27.05 25.31 -14.56
C LEU A 44 27.75 26.69 -14.46
N GLY A 45 29.07 26.73 -14.50
CA GLY A 45 29.83 28.00 -14.35
C GLY A 45 29.80 28.59 -12.93
N ILE A 46 29.62 27.72 -11.91
CA ILE A 46 29.59 28.11 -10.50
C ILE A 46 30.80 27.48 -9.79
N ALA A 47 31.54 28.33 -9.05
CA ALA A 47 32.70 27.85 -8.30
C ALA A 47 32.27 26.88 -7.19
N ALA A 48 32.95 25.76 -7.12
CA ALA A 48 32.78 24.77 -6.03
C ALA A 48 34.17 24.29 -5.61
N LYS A 49 34.50 24.44 -4.33
CA LYS A 49 35.74 23.95 -3.73
C LYS A 49 35.58 22.49 -3.33
N ASP A 50 36.58 21.67 -3.60
CA ASP A 50 36.54 20.28 -3.16
C ASP A 50 36.72 20.17 -1.64
N VAL A 51 36.03 19.21 -1.02
CA VAL A 51 36.14 18.98 0.43
C VAL A 51 37.57 18.58 0.81
N SER A 52 38.31 17.87 -0.03
CA SER A 52 39.72 17.55 0.19
C SER A 52 40.60 18.81 0.27
N GLU A 53 40.37 19.82 -0.57
CA GLU A 53 41.07 21.12 -0.47
C GLU A 53 40.70 21.87 0.83
N HIS A 54 39.42 21.78 1.23
CA HIS A 54 38.94 22.45 2.45
C HIS A 54 39.52 21.81 3.71
N THR A 55 39.61 20.50 3.75
CA THR A 55 40.14 19.75 4.90
C THR A 55 41.66 19.69 4.92
N GLY A 56 42.29 19.79 3.75
CA GLY A 56 43.73 19.51 3.55
C GLY A 56 44.02 18.02 3.61
N PHE A 57 43.02 17.14 3.48
CA PHE A 57 43.14 15.70 3.57
C PHE A 57 42.60 15.01 2.32
N PRO A 58 43.33 14.07 1.69
CA PRO A 58 42.88 13.41 0.47
C PRO A 58 41.71 12.47 0.73
N GLU A 59 40.93 12.24 -0.32
CA GLU A 59 39.95 11.15 -0.35
C GLU A 59 40.68 9.80 -0.27
N MET A 60 40.15 8.86 0.55
CA MET A 60 40.80 7.57 0.80
C MET A 60 39.80 6.42 0.69
N LEU A 61 40.35 5.18 0.59
CA LEU A 61 39.59 3.93 0.59
C LEU A 61 38.50 3.93 -0.49
N ASP A 62 38.91 4.24 -1.74
CA ASP A 62 38.01 4.31 -2.89
C ASP A 62 36.79 5.24 -2.68
N GLY A 63 37.00 6.30 -1.87
CA GLY A 63 35.95 7.28 -1.58
C GLY A 63 35.08 6.99 -0.39
N ARG A 64 35.31 5.93 0.35
CA ARG A 64 34.56 5.65 1.60
C ARG A 64 34.84 6.69 2.69
N VAL A 65 35.99 7.37 2.66
CA VAL A 65 36.35 8.45 3.57
C VAL A 65 36.62 9.73 2.77
N LYS A 66 35.67 10.63 2.76
CA LYS A 66 35.72 11.95 2.12
C LYS A 66 35.37 13.08 3.08
N THR A 67 34.27 12.93 3.79
CA THR A 67 33.62 13.96 4.60
C THR A 67 33.71 13.65 6.11
N LEU A 68 34.18 12.47 6.50
CA LEU A 68 34.39 12.11 7.90
C LEU A 68 35.67 12.74 8.44
N HIS A 69 35.63 14.06 8.64
CA HIS A 69 36.81 14.83 9.05
C HIS A 69 36.43 15.88 10.10
N PRO A 70 37.28 16.15 11.13
CA PRO A 70 37.00 17.15 12.16
C PRO A 70 36.69 18.54 11.60
N LYS A 71 37.35 18.99 10.53
CA LYS A 71 37.05 20.26 9.89
C LYS A 71 35.66 20.33 9.27
N VAL A 72 35.07 19.20 8.84
CA VAL A 72 33.70 19.14 8.32
C VAL A 72 32.70 19.09 9.49
N HIS A 73 32.84 18.10 10.37
CA HIS A 73 31.87 17.90 11.45
C HIS A 73 31.98 18.96 12.54
N GLY A 74 33.18 19.46 12.84
CA GLY A 74 33.38 20.61 13.73
C GLY A 74 32.73 21.88 13.18
N ALA A 75 32.85 22.13 11.88
CA ALA A 75 32.20 23.26 11.20
C ALA A 75 30.67 23.22 11.29
N ILE A 76 30.07 22.02 11.24
CA ILE A 76 28.63 21.80 11.33
C ILE A 76 28.15 21.82 12.79
N LEU A 77 28.86 21.16 13.72
CA LEU A 77 28.40 20.94 15.10
C LEU A 77 28.71 22.09 16.06
N ALA A 78 29.61 23.01 15.71
CA ALA A 78 29.95 24.14 16.59
C ALA A 78 28.71 25.00 16.87
N LEU A 79 28.36 25.16 18.16
CA LEU A 79 27.31 26.06 18.61
C LEU A 79 27.81 27.52 18.48
N ARG A 80 27.14 28.30 17.64
CA ARG A 80 27.57 29.68 17.29
C ARG A 80 27.56 30.64 18.49
N GLU A 81 26.71 30.37 19.48
CA GLU A 81 26.55 31.19 20.69
C GLU A 81 27.50 30.75 21.83
N ASN A 82 28.18 29.59 21.69
CA ASN A 82 29.12 29.10 22.70
C ASN A 82 30.52 29.61 22.41
N LYS A 83 31.07 30.44 23.32
CA LYS A 83 32.39 31.07 23.18
C LYS A 83 33.52 30.05 23.08
N GLU A 84 33.51 29.00 23.90
CA GLU A 84 34.53 27.95 23.90
C GLU A 84 34.55 27.17 22.57
N HIS A 85 33.34 26.89 22.00
CA HIS A 85 33.25 26.30 20.68
C HIS A 85 33.83 27.21 19.62
N MET A 86 33.57 28.51 19.68
CA MET A 86 34.06 29.45 18.69
C MET A 86 35.57 29.67 18.81
N GLU A 87 36.12 29.67 20.01
CA GLU A 87 37.58 29.70 20.24
C GLU A 87 38.26 28.46 19.69
N THR A 88 37.67 27.27 19.93
CA THR A 88 38.15 26.01 19.40
C THR A 88 38.14 26.00 17.86
N VAL A 89 37.05 26.43 17.25
CA VAL A 89 36.91 26.53 15.79
C VAL A 89 38.01 27.46 15.21
N LYS A 90 38.27 28.59 15.85
CA LYS A 90 39.32 29.50 15.45
C LYS A 90 40.72 28.92 15.62
N LYS A 91 40.98 28.25 16.76
CA LYS A 91 42.27 27.62 17.08
C LYS A 91 42.68 26.57 16.04
N TYR A 92 41.73 25.78 15.54
CA TYR A 92 42.00 24.71 14.59
C TYR A 92 41.71 25.09 13.12
N ASP A 93 41.53 26.37 12.85
CA ASP A 93 41.22 26.89 11.49
C ASP A 93 40.06 26.14 10.83
N ILE A 94 38.94 26.02 11.56
CA ILE A 94 37.72 25.34 11.08
C ILE A 94 36.77 26.43 10.52
N GLY A 95 36.62 26.45 9.21
CA GLY A 95 35.65 27.33 8.54
C GLY A 95 34.23 26.82 8.69
N LEU A 96 33.35 27.62 9.32
CA LEU A 96 31.97 27.24 9.61
C LEU A 96 31.15 26.88 8.34
N ILE A 97 30.27 25.91 8.45
CA ILE A 97 29.30 25.52 7.42
C ILE A 97 27.91 25.90 7.92
N ASP A 98 27.15 26.65 7.13
CA ASP A 98 25.83 27.19 7.49
C ASP A 98 24.68 26.42 6.80
N MET A 99 25.00 25.68 5.74
CA MET A 99 24.04 24.85 5.03
C MET A 99 24.65 23.49 4.64
N VAL A 100 23.88 22.43 4.82
CA VAL A 100 24.23 21.07 4.38
C VAL A 100 23.11 20.55 3.46
N VAL A 101 23.45 20.27 2.20
CA VAL A 101 22.54 19.71 1.21
C VAL A 101 23.03 18.32 0.83
N VAL A 102 22.39 17.30 1.35
CA VAL A 102 22.79 15.91 1.16
C VAL A 102 21.56 15.05 0.98
N ASN A 103 21.46 14.32 -0.13
CA ASN A 103 20.52 13.22 -0.22
C ASN A 103 21.28 11.89 -0.26
N LEU A 104 20.75 10.92 0.45
CA LEU A 104 21.38 9.62 0.63
C LEU A 104 21.42 8.82 -0.68
N TYR A 105 22.36 7.90 -0.78
CA TYR A 105 22.33 6.91 -1.86
C TYR A 105 20.99 6.17 -1.85
N PRO A 106 20.40 5.88 -3.03
CA PRO A 106 19.08 5.26 -3.11
C PRO A 106 19.14 3.76 -2.81
N PHE A 107 19.50 3.39 -1.56
CA PHE A 107 19.63 2.01 -1.11
C PHE A 107 18.38 1.20 -1.42
N GLU A 108 17.20 1.77 -1.13
CA GLU A 108 15.91 1.14 -1.38
C GLU A 108 15.72 0.79 -2.87
N LYS A 109 16.14 1.68 -3.78
CA LYS A 109 16.09 1.44 -5.23
C LYS A 109 17.11 0.40 -5.67
N THR A 110 18.28 0.34 -5.01
CA THR A 110 19.32 -0.65 -5.30
C THR A 110 18.85 -2.04 -4.93
N VAL A 111 18.32 -2.22 -3.72
CA VAL A 111 17.88 -3.53 -3.24
C VAL A 111 16.56 -4.00 -3.84
N ALA A 112 15.79 -3.10 -4.47
CA ALA A 112 14.60 -3.45 -5.23
C ALA A 112 14.90 -4.09 -6.60
N LYS A 113 16.15 -3.99 -7.10
CA LYS A 113 16.53 -4.60 -8.37
C LYS A 113 16.51 -6.13 -8.27
N PRO A 114 15.96 -6.85 -9.27
CA PRO A 114 16.02 -8.31 -9.28
C PRO A 114 17.49 -8.80 -9.29
N GLY A 115 17.79 -9.77 -8.41
CA GLY A 115 19.09 -10.43 -8.39
C GLY A 115 20.25 -9.63 -7.80
N VAL A 116 19.97 -8.51 -7.08
CA VAL A 116 21.03 -7.76 -6.37
C VAL A 116 21.79 -8.68 -5.41
N ARG A 117 23.13 -8.62 -5.44
CA ARG A 117 23.99 -9.37 -4.52
C ARG A 117 24.17 -8.64 -3.21
N LEU A 118 24.46 -9.40 -2.14
CA LEU A 118 24.66 -8.85 -0.80
C LEU A 118 25.81 -7.82 -0.79
N GLU A 119 26.92 -8.14 -1.45
CA GLU A 119 28.09 -7.26 -1.52
C GLU A 119 27.76 -5.94 -2.23
N GLU A 120 26.98 -5.97 -3.30
CA GLU A 120 26.50 -4.76 -3.99
C GLU A 120 25.61 -3.91 -3.10
N ALA A 121 24.73 -4.54 -2.35
CA ALA A 121 23.86 -3.83 -1.39
C ALA A 121 24.68 -3.19 -0.27
N ILE A 122 25.63 -3.92 0.32
CA ILE A 122 26.52 -3.42 1.40
C ILE A 122 27.34 -2.22 0.88
N GLU A 123 27.90 -2.29 -0.32
CA GLU A 123 28.68 -1.18 -0.89
C GLU A 123 27.85 0.09 -1.14
N ASN A 124 26.53 -0.04 -1.29
CA ASN A 124 25.62 1.10 -1.44
C ASN A 124 25.12 1.64 -0.09
N ILE A 125 25.61 1.18 1.05
CA ILE A 125 25.30 1.79 2.36
C ILE A 125 26.08 3.09 2.51
N ASP A 126 25.37 4.21 2.59
CA ASP A 126 25.97 5.54 2.79
C ASP A 126 26.30 5.77 4.26
N ILE A 127 27.57 6.06 4.55
CA ILE A 127 28.07 6.39 5.89
C ILE A 127 28.22 7.89 6.07
N GLY A 128 28.82 8.56 5.10
CA GLY A 128 29.15 9.98 5.17
C GLY A 128 27.90 10.88 5.12
N GLY A 129 26.95 10.56 4.26
CA GLY A 129 25.69 11.29 4.11
C GLY A 129 24.87 11.34 5.40
N PRO A 130 24.51 10.21 6.01
CA PRO A 130 23.80 10.19 7.30
C PRO A 130 24.56 10.91 8.40
N SER A 131 25.89 10.78 8.47
CA SER A 131 26.71 11.46 9.48
C SER A 131 26.63 12.97 9.36
N MET A 132 26.73 13.54 8.16
CA MET A 132 26.60 14.97 7.92
C MET A 132 25.19 15.48 8.19
N LEU A 133 24.17 14.75 7.71
CA LEU A 133 22.77 15.09 7.92
C LEU A 133 22.41 15.14 9.41
N ARG A 134 22.78 14.11 10.17
CA ARG A 134 22.51 14.03 11.61
C ARG A 134 23.27 15.12 12.40
N SER A 135 24.51 15.41 12.01
CA SER A 135 25.30 16.52 12.61
C SER A 135 24.61 17.87 12.39
N ALA A 136 24.18 18.15 11.16
CA ALA A 136 23.48 19.39 10.82
C ALA A 136 22.10 19.50 11.49
N ALA A 137 21.33 18.41 11.49
CA ALA A 137 20.03 18.36 12.15
C ALA A 137 20.13 18.55 13.67
N LYS A 138 21.16 18.00 14.31
CA LYS A 138 21.45 18.24 15.74
C LYS A 138 21.71 19.73 16.02
N ASN A 139 22.32 20.46 15.08
CA ASN A 139 22.63 21.87 15.18
C ASN A 139 21.73 22.75 14.28
N HIS A 140 20.48 22.34 14.04
CA HIS A 140 19.56 23.03 13.13
C HIS A 140 19.34 24.52 13.42
N ARG A 141 19.56 24.97 14.65
CA ARG A 141 19.49 26.41 14.99
C ARG A 141 20.59 27.24 14.32
N SER A 142 21.70 26.62 13.96
CA SER A 142 22.86 27.28 13.34
C SER A 142 23.11 26.84 11.90
N VAL A 143 22.52 25.68 11.46
CA VAL A 143 22.79 25.07 10.17
C VAL A 143 21.48 24.67 9.48
N CYS A 144 21.27 25.19 8.28
CA CYS A 144 20.19 24.72 7.41
C CYS A 144 20.55 23.36 6.83
N VAL A 145 19.70 22.35 7.03
CA VAL A 145 19.92 21.00 6.50
C VAL A 145 18.82 20.61 5.52
N VAL A 146 19.20 20.18 4.32
CA VAL A 146 18.26 19.78 3.25
C VAL A 146 18.60 18.36 2.81
N CYS A 147 17.69 17.41 3.05
CA CYS A 147 17.90 16.00 2.72
C CYS A 147 17.05 15.50 1.54
N ASP A 148 16.23 16.37 0.95
CA ASP A 148 15.27 16.01 -0.08
C ASP A 148 15.18 17.12 -1.14
N PRO A 149 15.33 16.80 -2.45
CA PRO A 149 15.20 17.78 -3.54
C PRO A 149 13.85 18.52 -3.55
N SER A 150 12.77 17.93 -3.03
CA SER A 150 11.45 18.57 -2.96
C SER A 150 11.42 19.84 -2.09
N ASP A 151 12.41 20.00 -1.20
CA ASP A 151 12.51 21.19 -0.32
C ASP A 151 13.28 22.36 -0.96
N TYR A 152 13.95 22.15 -2.11
CA TYR A 152 14.77 23.18 -2.72
C TYR A 152 13.99 24.45 -3.05
N ALA A 153 12.79 24.32 -3.61
CA ALA A 153 11.95 25.48 -3.96
C ALA A 153 11.64 26.35 -2.74
N ARG A 154 11.29 25.72 -1.60
CA ARG A 154 11.01 26.45 -0.35
C ARG A 154 12.24 27.14 0.22
N VAL A 155 13.39 26.47 0.17
CA VAL A 155 14.67 27.04 0.61
C VAL A 155 15.05 28.24 -0.26
N ILE A 156 14.86 28.15 -1.57
CA ILE A 156 15.09 29.26 -2.53
C ILE A 156 14.17 30.43 -2.19
N GLU A 157 12.88 30.20 -2.03
CA GLU A 157 11.89 31.24 -1.67
C GLU A 157 12.24 31.94 -0.35
N GLU A 158 12.61 31.18 0.68
CA GLU A 158 13.05 31.72 1.97
C GLU A 158 14.32 32.57 1.85
N MET A 159 15.30 32.10 1.08
CA MET A 159 16.53 32.88 0.84
C MET A 159 16.25 34.17 0.08
N ASP A 160 15.39 34.14 -0.92
CA ASP A 160 15.02 35.35 -1.68
C ASP A 160 14.25 36.34 -0.81
N LYS A 161 13.29 35.87 -0.01
CA LYS A 161 12.52 36.71 0.92
C LYS A 161 13.38 37.34 2.02
N ASN A 162 14.37 36.60 2.53
CA ASN A 162 15.19 37.01 3.68
C ASN A 162 16.64 37.37 3.31
N SER A 163 16.88 37.79 2.07
CA SER A 163 18.18 38.24 1.58
C SER A 163 19.33 37.26 1.86
N GLY A 164 19.11 35.95 1.61
CA GLY A 164 20.08 34.86 1.79
C GLY A 164 20.11 34.26 3.19
N SER A 165 19.05 34.46 3.98
CA SER A 165 18.89 33.85 5.32
C SER A 165 17.70 32.91 5.34
N ILE A 166 17.72 31.94 6.27
CA ILE A 166 16.65 30.96 6.49
C ILE A 166 16.01 31.19 7.86
N SER A 167 14.68 31.14 7.91
CA SER A 167 13.89 31.32 9.13
C SER A 167 14.00 30.14 10.10
N GLU A 168 13.88 30.41 11.40
CA GLU A 168 13.92 29.35 12.43
C GLU A 168 12.84 28.28 12.24
N PRO A 169 11.57 28.61 11.91
CA PRO A 169 10.56 27.58 11.66
C PRO A 169 10.96 26.60 10.56
N LEU A 170 11.52 27.08 9.45
CA LEU A 170 11.97 26.21 8.36
C LEU A 170 13.18 25.37 8.77
N LEU A 171 14.14 25.94 9.52
CA LEU A 171 15.29 25.19 10.05
C LEU A 171 14.86 24.02 10.94
N VAL A 172 13.89 24.24 11.83
CA VAL A 172 13.34 23.21 12.72
C VAL A 172 12.65 22.10 11.92
N GLU A 173 11.84 22.47 10.93
CA GLU A 173 11.11 21.51 10.09
C GLU A 173 12.07 20.62 9.29
N LEU A 174 13.03 21.24 8.60
CA LEU A 174 14.04 20.51 7.82
C LEU A 174 14.90 19.61 8.71
N GLY A 175 15.28 20.07 9.92
CA GLY A 175 16.01 19.27 10.89
C GLY A 175 15.22 18.02 11.35
N LYS A 176 13.91 18.14 11.57
CA LYS A 176 13.04 17.00 11.89
C LYS A 176 12.96 16.00 10.73
N LYS A 177 12.85 16.50 9.50
CA LYS A 177 12.79 15.67 8.28
C LYS A 177 14.03 14.79 8.14
N VAL A 178 15.21 15.24 8.52
CA VAL A 178 16.44 14.44 8.52
C VAL A 178 16.30 13.18 9.37
N PHE A 179 15.81 13.32 10.62
CA PHE A 179 15.69 12.15 11.50
C PHE A 179 14.64 11.16 10.99
N ALA A 180 13.56 11.62 10.39
CA ALA A 180 12.60 10.75 9.71
C ALA A 180 13.27 9.99 8.53
N ARG A 181 14.04 10.71 7.68
CA ARG A 181 14.73 10.11 6.52
C ARG A 181 15.81 9.10 6.94
N THR A 182 16.65 9.42 7.94
CA THR A 182 17.69 8.48 8.40
C THR A 182 17.11 7.28 9.11
N SER A 183 16.01 7.41 9.86
CA SER A 183 15.31 6.29 10.47
C SER A 183 14.74 5.34 9.40
N ALA A 184 14.11 5.86 8.35
CA ALA A 184 13.61 5.06 7.24
C ALA A 184 14.74 4.34 6.50
N TYR A 185 15.86 5.04 6.28
CA TYR A 185 17.05 4.51 5.64
C TYR A 185 17.66 3.33 6.41
N ASP A 186 17.90 3.50 7.72
CA ASP A 186 18.44 2.45 8.59
C ASP A 186 17.49 1.25 8.68
N SER A 187 16.18 1.50 8.72
CA SER A 187 15.15 0.44 8.69
C SER A 187 15.20 -0.36 7.38
N ALA A 188 15.39 0.30 6.23
CA ALA A 188 15.51 -0.39 4.95
C ALA A 188 16.75 -1.29 4.90
N ILE A 189 17.89 -0.81 5.39
CA ILE A 189 19.14 -1.59 5.50
C ILE A 189 18.93 -2.80 6.41
N TYR A 190 18.40 -2.59 7.61
CA TYR A 190 18.14 -3.64 8.58
C TYR A 190 17.23 -4.74 8.00
N ASN A 191 16.13 -4.33 7.39
CA ASN A 191 15.17 -5.26 6.78
C ASN A 191 15.80 -6.07 5.65
N PHE A 192 16.65 -5.44 4.82
CA PHE A 192 17.35 -6.14 3.74
C PHE A 192 18.33 -7.18 4.28
N LEU A 193 19.21 -6.79 5.20
CA LEU A 193 20.24 -7.68 5.79
C LEU A 193 19.60 -8.86 6.52
N THR A 194 18.56 -8.62 7.32
CA THR A 194 17.84 -9.68 8.02
C THR A 194 17.15 -10.66 7.07
N ASN A 195 16.64 -10.18 5.92
CA ASN A 195 16.05 -11.06 4.92
C ASN A 195 17.09 -11.89 4.17
N ASP A 196 18.32 -11.37 4.02
CA ASP A 196 19.40 -12.09 3.36
C ASP A 196 19.96 -13.23 4.24
N GLU A 197 20.14 -13.02 5.53
CA GLU A 197 20.53 -14.06 6.48
C GLU A 197 19.58 -15.27 6.46
N ARG A 198 18.27 -15.05 6.29
CA ARG A 198 17.27 -16.12 6.17
C ARG A 198 17.34 -16.91 4.88
N ARG A 199 17.81 -16.30 3.79
CA ARG A 199 18.06 -17.00 2.51
C ARG A 199 19.17 -18.02 2.64
N THR A 200 20.18 -17.72 3.46
CA THR A 200 21.35 -18.59 3.66
C THR A 200 21.09 -19.71 4.69
N THR A 201 20.15 -19.54 5.63
CA THR A 201 19.88 -20.49 6.71
C THR A 201 18.73 -21.46 6.47
N ASN A 202 18.15 -21.53 5.27
CA ASN A 202 16.93 -22.31 4.95
C ASN A 202 15.68 -21.91 5.78
N ASP A 203 15.73 -20.86 6.58
CA ASP A 203 14.62 -20.32 7.38
C ASP A 203 13.86 -19.24 6.59
N ALA A 204 13.69 -19.50 5.27
CA ALA A 204 13.11 -18.56 4.31
C ALA A 204 11.62 -18.24 4.57
N GLN A 205 11.00 -18.79 5.63
CA GLN A 205 9.57 -18.63 5.93
C GLN A 205 9.28 -17.82 7.21
N GLY A 206 10.31 -17.41 7.99
CA GLY A 206 10.12 -16.70 9.25
C GLY A 206 9.81 -15.20 9.09
N PHE A 207 9.05 -14.63 10.05
CA PHE A 207 8.92 -13.18 10.23
C PHE A 207 10.16 -12.62 10.97
N PRO A 208 10.53 -11.32 10.78
CA PRO A 208 11.71 -10.73 11.44
C PRO A 208 11.58 -10.71 12.97
N ALA A 209 12.71 -10.87 13.67
CA ALA A 209 12.76 -10.73 15.12
C ALA A 209 12.32 -9.34 15.58
N ASN A 210 12.66 -8.31 14.81
CA ASN A 210 12.20 -6.94 15.00
C ASN A 210 11.52 -6.46 13.72
N LEU A 211 10.31 -5.89 13.84
CA LEU A 211 9.54 -5.35 12.74
C LEU A 211 9.62 -3.82 12.75
N SER A 212 10.14 -3.23 11.68
CA SER A 212 10.14 -1.79 11.47
C SER A 212 9.18 -1.43 10.35
N LEU A 213 8.23 -0.54 10.63
CA LEU A 213 7.22 -0.05 9.67
C LEU A 213 7.39 1.45 9.48
N ASN A 214 7.39 1.89 8.22
CA ASN A 214 7.49 3.31 7.87
C ASN A 214 6.29 3.71 7.02
N PHE A 215 5.49 4.64 7.54
CA PHE A 215 4.32 5.17 6.86
C PHE A 215 4.38 6.69 6.82
N THR A 216 4.06 7.27 5.67
CA THR A 216 3.92 8.71 5.48
C THR A 216 2.46 9.12 5.68
N LYS A 217 2.20 10.11 6.53
CA LYS A 217 0.83 10.62 6.73
C LYS A 217 0.33 11.30 5.46
N LEU A 218 -0.80 10.81 4.92
CA LEU A 218 -1.49 11.43 3.79
C LEU A 218 -2.43 12.55 4.24
N GLN A 219 -3.25 12.28 5.27
CA GLN A 219 -4.19 13.27 5.79
C GLN A 219 -4.59 12.99 7.24
N ASP A 220 -5.00 14.03 7.96
CA ASP A 220 -5.76 13.90 9.19
C ASP A 220 -7.23 13.64 8.82
N LEU A 221 -7.85 12.67 9.49
CA LEU A 221 -9.26 12.36 9.29
C LEU A 221 -10.12 13.11 10.32
N ARG A 222 -11.32 13.48 9.90
CA ARG A 222 -12.23 14.22 10.78
C ARG A 222 -12.52 13.47 12.10
N TYR A 223 -12.62 12.14 12.04
CA TYR A 223 -12.71 11.20 13.17
C TYR A 223 -12.41 9.77 12.69
N GLY A 224 -12.31 8.81 13.59
CA GLY A 224 -12.10 7.39 13.29
C GLY A 224 -13.39 6.68 12.87
N GLU A 225 -13.58 5.43 13.31
CA GLU A 225 -14.87 4.73 13.09
C GLU A 225 -16.03 5.48 13.76
N ASN A 226 -15.77 6.12 14.90
CA ASN A 226 -16.75 6.86 15.69
C ASN A 226 -16.29 8.31 15.93
N PRO A 227 -17.24 9.25 16.12
CA PRO A 227 -16.94 10.69 16.24
C PRO A 227 -15.98 11.06 17.36
N GLN A 228 -15.90 10.30 18.43
CA GLN A 228 -15.01 10.54 19.57
C GLN A 228 -13.57 10.09 19.35
N GLN A 229 -13.27 9.38 18.26
CA GLN A 229 -11.96 8.83 17.95
C GLN A 229 -11.19 9.76 17.01
N LYS A 230 -9.97 10.17 17.38
CA LYS A 230 -9.06 10.85 16.46
C LYS A 230 -8.44 9.83 15.50
N ALA A 231 -8.24 10.22 14.23
CA ALA A 231 -7.68 9.35 13.22
C ALA A 231 -6.86 10.11 12.18
N ALA A 232 -5.98 9.38 11.51
CA ALA A 232 -5.23 9.85 10.35
C ALA A 232 -5.03 8.68 9.37
N PHE A 233 -4.86 9.01 8.10
CA PHE A 233 -4.54 8.05 7.05
C PHE A 233 -3.07 8.14 6.67
N TYR A 234 -2.41 7.00 6.60
CA TYR A 234 -1.00 6.86 6.28
C TYR A 234 -0.82 5.96 5.06
N LYS A 235 0.25 6.18 4.32
CA LYS A 235 0.66 5.41 3.15
C LYS A 235 2.00 4.74 3.40
N ASP A 236 2.13 3.50 2.96
CA ASP A 236 3.41 2.83 2.76
C ASP A 236 3.94 3.16 1.36
N GLU A 237 5.04 3.91 1.30
CA GLU A 237 5.66 4.33 0.03
C GLU A 237 6.33 3.18 -0.73
N ALA A 238 6.57 2.05 -0.09
CA ALA A 238 7.15 0.86 -0.72
C ALA A 238 6.12 0.06 -1.54
N ILE A 239 4.82 0.33 -1.38
CA ILE A 239 3.74 -0.39 -2.05
C ILE A 239 3.27 0.38 -3.28
N ASP A 240 3.49 -0.18 -4.47
CA ASP A 240 3.11 0.41 -5.76
C ASP A 240 1.90 -0.31 -6.43
N GLU A 241 1.25 -1.24 -5.72
CA GLU A 241 0.04 -1.87 -6.24
C GLU A 241 -1.16 -0.89 -6.23
N PRO A 242 -2.18 -1.10 -7.12
CA PRO A 242 -3.42 -0.35 -7.08
C PRO A 242 -4.06 -0.41 -5.70
N SER A 243 -4.14 0.73 -5.01
CA SER A 243 -4.59 0.83 -3.61
C SER A 243 -5.32 2.15 -3.35
N VAL A 244 -6.08 2.21 -2.27
CA VAL A 244 -6.76 3.44 -1.87
C VAL A 244 -5.77 4.54 -1.50
N SER A 245 -4.60 4.17 -0.96
CA SER A 245 -3.53 5.13 -0.63
C SER A 245 -2.84 5.74 -1.86
N ASN A 246 -2.95 5.09 -3.02
CA ASN A 246 -2.45 5.57 -4.32
C ASN A 246 -3.56 6.19 -5.19
N ALA A 247 -4.82 6.21 -4.70
CA ALA A 247 -5.96 6.76 -5.44
C ALA A 247 -5.95 8.30 -5.45
N VAL A 248 -6.45 8.87 -6.55
CA VAL A 248 -6.68 10.31 -6.68
C VAL A 248 -8.17 10.59 -6.51
N GLN A 249 -8.53 11.41 -5.54
CA GLN A 249 -9.91 11.86 -5.38
C GLN A 249 -10.21 12.98 -6.39
N LEU A 250 -11.16 12.72 -7.30
CA LEU A 250 -11.56 13.63 -8.39
C LEU A 250 -12.72 14.55 -8.02
N SER A 251 -13.53 14.16 -7.02
CA SER A 251 -14.73 14.89 -6.60
C SER A 251 -15.21 14.48 -5.22
N GLY A 252 -16.11 15.27 -4.65
CA GLY A 252 -16.81 14.99 -3.40
C GLY A 252 -16.12 15.56 -2.16
N LYS A 253 -16.72 15.28 -1.00
CA LYS A 253 -16.16 15.66 0.32
C LYS A 253 -14.93 14.82 0.66
N GLU A 254 -14.16 15.25 1.65
CA GLU A 254 -13.07 14.46 2.22
C GLU A 254 -13.51 13.05 2.60
N LEU A 255 -12.61 12.09 2.43
CA LEU A 255 -12.84 10.70 2.83
C LEU A 255 -12.92 10.59 4.35
N SER A 256 -13.85 9.80 4.85
CA SER A 256 -13.88 9.37 6.24
C SER A 256 -13.07 8.08 6.43
N PHE A 257 -12.77 7.75 7.68
CA PHE A 257 -12.17 6.47 8.06
C PHE A 257 -12.95 5.28 7.47
N ASN A 258 -14.27 5.28 7.65
CA ASN A 258 -15.14 4.21 7.13
C ASN A 258 -15.16 4.16 5.59
N ASN A 259 -15.12 5.32 4.91
CA ASN A 259 -15.02 5.33 3.44
C ASN A 259 -13.73 4.64 2.98
N ILE A 260 -12.60 4.91 3.62
CA ILE A 260 -11.29 4.32 3.24
C ILE A 260 -11.31 2.80 3.38
N ILE A 261 -11.86 2.27 4.49
CA ILE A 261 -11.95 0.83 4.72
C ILE A 261 -12.86 0.16 3.67
N ASP A 262 -14.02 0.75 3.41
CA ASP A 262 -14.99 0.19 2.47
C ASP A 262 -14.50 0.32 1.02
N LEU A 263 -13.81 1.42 0.65
CA LEU A 263 -13.13 1.57 -0.64
C LEU A 263 -12.07 0.50 -0.85
N ASN A 264 -11.28 0.19 0.19
CA ASN A 264 -10.29 -0.88 0.13
C ASN A 264 -10.97 -2.24 -0.09
N ALA A 265 -12.06 -2.53 0.63
CA ALA A 265 -12.82 -3.77 0.43
C ALA A 265 -13.38 -3.86 -1.00
N ALA A 266 -13.90 -2.77 -1.55
CA ALA A 266 -14.41 -2.73 -2.92
C ALA A 266 -13.31 -2.99 -3.95
N LEU A 267 -12.18 -2.31 -3.80
CA LEU A 267 -11.04 -2.43 -4.70
C LEU A 267 -10.47 -3.86 -4.72
N GLU A 268 -10.27 -4.45 -3.55
CA GLU A 268 -9.71 -5.79 -3.42
C GLU A 268 -10.59 -6.87 -4.07
N ILE A 269 -11.92 -6.74 -3.99
CA ILE A 269 -12.84 -7.68 -4.66
C ILE A 269 -12.74 -7.55 -6.18
N VAL A 270 -12.83 -6.33 -6.75
CA VAL A 270 -12.86 -6.18 -8.20
C VAL A 270 -11.53 -6.47 -8.88
N LYS A 271 -10.41 -6.41 -8.14
CA LYS A 271 -9.09 -6.83 -8.60
C LYS A 271 -8.98 -8.33 -8.89
N GLU A 272 -9.89 -9.15 -8.33
CA GLU A 272 -9.88 -10.61 -8.53
C GLU A 272 -10.39 -11.04 -9.91
N PHE A 273 -11.07 -10.18 -10.65
CA PHE A 273 -11.75 -10.53 -11.88
C PHE A 273 -11.07 -9.97 -13.12
N ASP A 274 -10.96 -10.83 -14.15
CA ASP A 274 -10.46 -10.42 -15.47
C ASP A 274 -11.60 -9.87 -16.36
N GLU A 275 -12.86 -10.27 -16.14
CA GLU A 275 -14.05 -9.73 -16.81
C GLU A 275 -14.47 -8.39 -16.20
N PRO A 276 -15.30 -7.57 -16.91
CA PRO A 276 -15.90 -6.38 -16.33
C PRO A 276 -16.67 -6.73 -15.05
N ALA A 277 -16.21 -6.21 -13.92
CA ALA A 277 -16.70 -6.52 -12.58
C ALA A 277 -17.17 -5.29 -11.84
N ALA A 278 -18.25 -5.44 -11.07
CA ALA A 278 -18.79 -4.46 -10.15
C ALA A 278 -19.03 -5.10 -8.78
N THR A 279 -18.73 -4.37 -7.72
CA THR A 279 -19.08 -4.74 -6.34
C THR A 279 -19.66 -3.58 -5.59
N ILE A 280 -20.62 -3.85 -4.70
CA ILE A 280 -21.29 -2.86 -3.86
C ILE A 280 -21.03 -3.24 -2.42
N ILE A 281 -20.32 -2.38 -1.69
CA ILE A 281 -19.82 -2.63 -0.34
C ILE A 281 -20.61 -1.84 0.70
N LYS A 282 -20.94 -2.50 1.80
CA LYS A 282 -21.44 -1.89 3.01
C LYS A 282 -20.78 -2.55 4.22
N HIS A 283 -20.11 -1.74 5.07
CA HIS A 283 -19.42 -2.23 6.27
C HIS A 283 -18.45 -3.38 5.96
N THR A 284 -17.59 -3.15 4.98
CA THR A 284 -16.56 -4.07 4.47
C THR A 284 -17.06 -5.38 3.82
N ASN A 285 -18.38 -5.61 3.74
CA ASN A 285 -18.95 -6.78 3.12
C ASN A 285 -19.67 -6.41 1.80
N PRO A 286 -19.66 -7.29 0.79
CA PRO A 286 -20.43 -7.05 -0.42
C PRO A 286 -21.93 -7.24 -0.17
N CYS A 287 -22.73 -6.20 -0.47
CA CYS A 287 -24.16 -6.35 -0.68
C CYS A 287 -24.40 -7.19 -1.94
N GLY A 288 -23.54 -7.02 -2.93
CA GLY A 288 -23.53 -7.82 -4.13
C GLY A 288 -22.26 -7.60 -4.95
N THR A 289 -21.91 -8.61 -5.73
CA THR A 289 -20.79 -8.60 -6.69
C THR A 289 -21.23 -9.35 -7.94
N ALA A 290 -20.85 -8.83 -9.10
CA ALA A 290 -21.10 -9.51 -10.36
C ALA A 290 -20.03 -9.22 -11.41
N THR A 291 -19.87 -10.16 -12.35
CA THR A 291 -19.18 -9.93 -13.63
C THR A 291 -20.17 -10.10 -14.78
N ALA A 292 -19.95 -9.32 -15.85
CA ALA A 292 -20.78 -9.43 -17.06
C ALA A 292 -20.00 -8.97 -18.31
N LYS A 293 -20.64 -9.04 -19.48
CA LYS A 293 -20.05 -8.55 -20.74
C LYS A 293 -19.84 -7.03 -20.75
N THR A 294 -20.67 -6.28 -20.04
CA THR A 294 -20.56 -4.83 -19.86
C THR A 294 -20.54 -4.47 -18.39
N LEU A 295 -19.89 -3.37 -18.05
CA LEU A 295 -19.81 -2.90 -16.67
C LEU A 295 -21.17 -2.46 -16.13
N THR A 296 -22.02 -1.85 -16.97
CA THR A 296 -23.41 -1.49 -16.64
C THR A 296 -24.23 -2.70 -16.20
N LYS A 297 -24.11 -3.83 -16.96
CA LYS A 297 -24.81 -5.07 -16.58
C LYS A 297 -24.27 -5.66 -15.30
N ALA A 298 -22.93 -5.66 -15.11
CA ALA A 298 -22.31 -6.12 -13.86
C ALA A 298 -22.80 -5.29 -12.66
N TYR A 299 -22.91 -3.99 -12.81
CA TYR A 299 -23.42 -3.10 -11.75
C TYR A 299 -24.87 -3.41 -11.38
N ILE A 300 -25.77 -3.53 -12.37
CA ILE A 300 -27.18 -3.88 -12.12
C ILE A 300 -27.29 -5.24 -11.43
N ASP A 301 -26.57 -6.26 -11.91
CA ASP A 301 -26.59 -7.60 -11.31
C ASP A 301 -26.04 -7.62 -9.87
N ALA A 302 -25.03 -6.81 -9.58
CA ALA A 302 -24.52 -6.65 -8.22
C ALA A 302 -25.55 -5.91 -7.33
N LEU A 303 -26.17 -4.85 -7.82
CA LEU A 303 -27.18 -4.07 -7.08
C LEU A 303 -28.41 -4.91 -6.75
N ASP A 304 -28.87 -5.74 -7.68
CA ASP A 304 -30.05 -6.59 -7.51
C ASP A 304 -29.87 -7.69 -6.45
N CYS A 305 -28.66 -7.96 -6.02
CA CYS A 305 -28.40 -8.94 -4.97
C CYS A 305 -29.06 -8.51 -3.63
N ASP A 306 -28.84 -7.25 -3.21
CA ASP A 306 -29.42 -6.70 -1.97
C ASP A 306 -29.53 -5.17 -2.08
N ARG A 307 -30.56 -4.69 -2.78
CA ARG A 307 -30.84 -3.26 -2.98
C ARG A 307 -31.07 -2.53 -1.65
N LEU A 308 -31.64 -3.20 -0.67
CA LEU A 308 -31.92 -2.62 0.63
C LEU A 308 -30.62 -2.22 1.36
N SER A 309 -29.65 -3.13 1.41
CA SER A 309 -28.37 -2.88 2.06
C SER A 309 -27.47 -1.93 1.23
N ALA A 310 -27.73 -1.77 -0.06
CA ALA A 310 -26.95 -0.91 -0.97
C ALA A 310 -27.12 0.59 -0.70
N PHE A 311 -28.08 1.02 0.11
CA PHE A 311 -28.24 2.43 0.47
C PHE A 311 -27.01 2.97 1.22
N GLY A 312 -26.39 4.03 0.72
CA GLY A 312 -25.18 4.62 1.31
C GLY A 312 -23.96 3.72 1.18
N SER A 313 -23.87 2.96 0.11
CA SER A 313 -22.79 2.02 -0.19
C SER A 313 -21.61 2.69 -0.89
N ILE A 314 -20.56 1.89 -1.03
CA ILE A 314 -19.38 2.18 -1.83
C ILE A 314 -19.31 1.21 -2.97
N VAL A 315 -19.05 1.71 -4.18
CA VAL A 315 -19.06 0.93 -5.41
C VAL A 315 -17.65 0.85 -5.99
N GLY A 316 -17.20 -0.37 -6.29
CA GLY A 316 -15.92 -0.63 -6.95
C GLY A 316 -16.11 -1.20 -8.36
N PHE A 317 -15.25 -0.75 -9.28
CA PHE A 317 -15.19 -1.20 -10.67
C PHE A 317 -13.75 -1.54 -11.07
N ASN A 318 -13.57 -2.54 -11.96
CA ASN A 318 -12.26 -2.92 -12.49
C ASN A 318 -12.02 -2.43 -13.94
N ARG A 319 -12.90 -1.61 -14.48
CA ARG A 319 -12.81 -0.99 -15.80
C ARG A 319 -13.18 0.49 -15.71
N PRO A 320 -12.82 1.30 -16.72
CA PRO A 320 -13.24 2.69 -16.81
C PRO A 320 -14.75 2.84 -16.72
N VAL A 321 -15.21 3.86 -16.00
CA VAL A 321 -16.63 4.23 -15.92
C VAL A 321 -16.98 5.05 -17.16
N ASP A 322 -17.83 4.49 -18.00
CA ASP A 322 -18.38 5.16 -19.19
C ASP A 322 -19.66 5.96 -18.88
N THR A 323 -20.14 6.68 -19.88
CA THR A 323 -21.33 7.53 -19.76
C THR A 323 -22.61 6.74 -19.48
N ASP A 324 -22.74 5.54 -20.06
CA ASP A 324 -23.92 4.67 -19.87
C ASP A 324 -24.02 4.17 -18.43
N LEU A 325 -22.89 3.67 -17.89
CA LEU A 325 -22.81 3.26 -16.49
C LEU A 325 -23.08 4.42 -15.53
N ALA A 326 -22.50 5.61 -15.80
CA ALA A 326 -22.70 6.77 -14.94
C ALA A 326 -24.19 7.17 -14.86
N ASN A 327 -24.89 7.21 -16.00
CA ASN A 327 -26.31 7.47 -16.06
C ASN A 327 -27.13 6.38 -15.35
N THR A 328 -26.73 5.12 -15.50
CA THR A 328 -27.38 3.99 -14.82
C THR A 328 -27.23 4.09 -13.31
N ILE A 329 -26.04 4.43 -12.80
CA ILE A 329 -25.82 4.65 -11.36
C ILE A 329 -26.73 5.77 -10.84
N LEU A 330 -26.79 6.89 -11.56
CA LEU A 330 -27.60 8.05 -11.15
C LEU A 330 -29.12 7.75 -11.15
N LYS A 331 -29.57 6.82 -11.98
CA LYS A 331 -30.96 6.40 -12.09
C LYS A 331 -31.36 5.31 -11.09
N GLU A 332 -30.51 4.28 -10.93
CA GLU A 332 -30.86 3.04 -10.22
C GLU A 332 -30.46 3.04 -8.74
N ALA A 333 -29.47 3.87 -8.35
CA ALA A 333 -29.06 3.96 -6.96
C ALA A 333 -29.81 5.03 -6.21
N ASP A 334 -30.36 4.69 -5.05
CA ASP A 334 -30.96 5.69 -4.14
C ASP A 334 -29.89 6.63 -3.59
N PHE A 335 -28.78 6.06 -3.10
CA PHE A 335 -27.66 6.83 -2.56
C PHE A 335 -26.36 6.01 -2.59
N VAL A 336 -25.31 6.57 -3.23
CA VAL A 336 -23.92 6.05 -3.24
C VAL A 336 -23.02 7.08 -2.59
N GLU A 337 -22.17 6.66 -1.66
CA GLU A 337 -21.21 7.55 -0.98
C GLU A 337 -19.92 7.73 -1.78
N CYS A 338 -19.36 6.64 -2.29
CA CYS A 338 -18.09 6.65 -3.00
C CYS A 338 -18.12 5.69 -4.20
N ILE A 339 -17.38 6.05 -5.24
CA ILE A 339 -17.08 5.17 -6.38
C ILE A 339 -15.56 5.13 -6.56
N ILE A 340 -15.00 3.92 -6.73
CA ILE A 340 -13.59 3.71 -7.04
C ILE A 340 -13.46 2.92 -8.34
N ALA A 341 -12.67 3.45 -9.28
CA ALA A 341 -12.49 2.87 -10.61
C ALA A 341 -11.10 3.19 -11.18
N PRO A 342 -10.63 2.46 -12.22
CA PRO A 342 -9.38 2.76 -12.91
C PRO A 342 -9.34 4.16 -13.54
N SER A 343 -10.46 4.62 -14.11
CA SER A 343 -10.63 5.96 -14.70
C SER A 343 -12.10 6.25 -14.98
N TYR A 344 -12.39 7.46 -15.43
CA TYR A 344 -13.72 7.91 -15.81
C TYR A 344 -13.66 8.60 -17.17
N GLU A 345 -14.59 8.31 -18.06
CA GLU A 345 -14.80 9.12 -19.25
C GLU A 345 -15.23 10.55 -18.86
N THR A 346 -14.83 11.55 -19.63
CA THR A 346 -15.11 12.96 -19.29
C THR A 346 -16.60 13.22 -19.05
N LYS A 347 -17.47 12.74 -19.95
CA LYS A 347 -18.93 12.91 -19.79
C LYS A 347 -19.49 12.17 -18.59
N ALA A 348 -18.96 10.98 -18.28
CA ALA A 348 -19.33 10.21 -17.09
C ALA A 348 -18.94 10.95 -15.81
N LEU A 349 -17.70 11.47 -15.77
CA LEU A 349 -17.20 12.25 -14.65
C LEU A 349 -18.04 13.50 -14.38
N ASP A 350 -18.37 14.25 -15.45
CA ASP A 350 -19.18 15.46 -15.33
C ASP A 350 -20.59 15.15 -14.82
N ALA A 351 -21.22 14.08 -15.31
CA ALA A 351 -22.53 13.64 -14.85
C ALA A 351 -22.53 13.26 -13.35
N LEU A 352 -21.53 12.48 -12.92
CA LEU A 352 -21.41 12.05 -11.52
C LEU A 352 -21.05 13.21 -10.57
N LYS A 353 -20.24 14.18 -11.01
CA LYS A 353 -19.90 15.39 -10.24
C LYS A 353 -21.10 16.28 -9.93
N ALA A 354 -22.20 16.16 -10.66
CA ALA A 354 -23.44 16.85 -10.32
C ALA A 354 -23.95 16.47 -8.91
N LYS A 355 -23.61 15.28 -8.41
CA LYS A 355 -23.86 14.85 -7.02
C LYS A 355 -22.73 15.33 -6.11
N LYS A 356 -22.78 16.56 -5.60
CA LYS A 356 -21.73 17.26 -4.84
C LYS A 356 -21.12 16.45 -3.67
N ASN A 357 -21.85 15.51 -3.09
CA ASN A 357 -21.38 14.70 -1.96
C ASN A 357 -20.76 13.36 -2.39
N LEU A 358 -20.92 12.94 -3.64
CA LEU A 358 -20.40 11.70 -4.18
C LEU A 358 -18.88 11.81 -4.35
N ARG A 359 -18.16 10.92 -3.71
CA ARG A 359 -16.70 10.86 -3.79
C ARG A 359 -16.30 9.95 -4.93
N LEU A 360 -15.51 10.48 -5.86
CA LEU A 360 -15.04 9.77 -7.04
C LEU A 360 -13.52 9.59 -6.92
N LEU A 361 -13.05 8.34 -6.94
CA LEU A 361 -11.66 7.99 -6.82
C LEU A 361 -11.16 7.28 -8.07
N GLU A 362 -10.03 7.74 -8.58
CA GLU A 362 -9.29 7.13 -9.68
C GLU A 362 -8.08 6.37 -9.15
N VAL A 363 -7.91 5.10 -9.56
CA VAL A 363 -6.75 4.26 -9.22
C VAL A 363 -6.00 3.91 -10.48
N LYS A 364 -4.85 4.54 -10.69
CA LYS A 364 -3.98 4.26 -11.85
C LYS A 364 -3.36 2.86 -11.76
N ASN A 365 -2.83 2.38 -12.88
CA ASN A 365 -2.11 1.09 -13.01
C ASN A 365 -2.94 -0.16 -12.68
N PHE A 366 -4.26 -0.10 -12.82
CA PHE A 366 -5.17 -1.22 -12.53
C PHE A 366 -4.91 -2.49 -13.37
N GLY A 367 -4.15 -2.39 -14.48
CA GLY A 367 -3.78 -3.52 -15.34
C GLY A 367 -2.61 -4.37 -14.85
N ALA A 368 -1.91 -3.96 -13.80
CA ALA A 368 -0.94 -4.81 -13.13
C ALA A 368 -1.71 -5.89 -12.38
N LYS A 369 -1.70 -7.14 -12.90
CA LYS A 369 -2.38 -8.28 -12.24
C LYS A 369 -1.96 -8.33 -10.78
N ALA A 370 -2.93 -8.25 -9.88
CA ALA A 370 -2.71 -8.59 -8.49
C ALA A 370 -1.99 -9.95 -8.46
N ALA A 371 -0.89 -10.03 -7.72
CA ALA A 371 -0.09 -11.24 -7.68
C ALA A 371 -0.95 -12.42 -7.20
N ARG A 372 -1.28 -13.33 -8.11
CA ARG A 372 -2.05 -14.55 -7.83
C ARG A 372 -1.06 -15.69 -7.64
N ILE A 373 -1.05 -16.31 -6.48
CA ILE A 373 -0.25 -17.51 -6.22
C ILE A 373 -1.12 -18.75 -6.44
N ASP A 374 -0.66 -19.60 -7.37
CA ASP A 374 -1.23 -20.94 -7.58
C ASP A 374 -0.79 -21.85 -6.42
N PRO A 375 -1.71 -22.38 -5.61
CA PRO A 375 -1.37 -23.29 -4.50
C PRO A 375 -0.65 -24.57 -4.93
N SER A 376 -0.81 -25.00 -6.19
CA SER A 376 -0.20 -26.23 -6.73
C SER A 376 1.29 -26.06 -7.06
N THR A 377 1.82 -24.84 -7.12
CA THR A 377 3.23 -24.57 -7.47
C THR A 377 4.23 -24.81 -6.33
N LYS A 378 3.86 -25.56 -5.30
CA LYS A 378 4.77 -25.93 -4.19
C LYS A 378 6.03 -26.72 -4.61
N ALA A 379 6.13 -27.19 -5.86
CA ALA A 379 7.20 -28.09 -6.28
C ALA A 379 8.19 -27.53 -7.32
N GLN A 380 7.95 -26.39 -7.94
CA GLN A 380 8.85 -25.88 -9.00
C GLN A 380 9.06 -24.36 -8.87
N GLY A 381 10.01 -23.94 -8.05
CA GLY A 381 10.52 -22.58 -8.04
C GLY A 381 10.19 -21.76 -6.81
N GLN A 382 10.76 -22.14 -5.66
CA GLN A 382 10.80 -21.28 -4.45
C GLN A 382 11.29 -19.85 -4.71
N SER A 383 12.12 -19.62 -5.76
CA SER A 383 12.61 -18.29 -6.12
C SER A 383 11.50 -17.36 -6.66
N ARG A 384 10.65 -17.84 -7.60
CA ARG A 384 9.62 -17.01 -8.23
C ARG A 384 8.44 -16.70 -7.29
N ALA A 385 8.05 -17.65 -6.43
CA ALA A 385 7.07 -17.43 -5.38
C ALA A 385 7.58 -16.43 -4.32
N ASN A 386 8.88 -16.44 -4.04
CA ASN A 386 9.52 -15.50 -3.11
C ASN A 386 9.69 -14.09 -3.72
N GLU A 387 9.92 -13.97 -5.02
CA GLU A 387 9.95 -12.68 -5.73
C GLU A 387 8.56 -12.01 -5.74
N VAL A 388 7.50 -12.78 -6.01
CA VAL A 388 6.12 -12.28 -5.96
C VAL A 388 5.75 -11.87 -4.52
N ARG A 389 6.18 -12.60 -3.49
CA ARG A 389 5.90 -12.29 -2.08
C ARG A 389 6.59 -11.01 -1.56
N ARG A 390 7.66 -10.54 -2.19
CA ARG A 390 8.43 -9.37 -1.74
C ARG A 390 7.76 -8.03 -1.99
N GLY A 391 6.91 -7.95 -3.00
CA GLY A 391 6.18 -6.72 -3.37
C GLY A 391 4.75 -6.69 -2.83
N ILE A 392 4.31 -7.71 -2.08
CA ILE A 392 2.95 -7.81 -1.57
C ILE A 392 2.93 -7.29 -0.14
N ASP A 393 2.04 -6.34 0.10
CA ASP A 393 1.72 -5.83 1.43
C ASP A 393 1.34 -6.97 2.40
N LYS A 394 1.57 -6.79 3.69
CA LYS A 394 1.19 -7.73 4.74
C LYS A 394 -0.19 -7.39 5.29
N ASP A 395 -0.92 -8.41 5.70
CA ASP A 395 -2.14 -8.22 6.49
C ASP A 395 -1.75 -8.06 7.97
N MET A 396 -2.19 -6.98 8.59
CA MET A 396 -1.82 -6.61 9.95
C MET A 396 -3.05 -6.33 10.79
N LYS A 397 -3.07 -6.91 12.00
CA LYS A 397 -4.15 -6.66 12.96
C LYS A 397 -3.58 -6.19 14.28
N LYS A 398 -3.96 -4.97 14.67
CA LYS A 398 -3.59 -4.41 15.96
C LYS A 398 -4.34 -5.13 17.08
N VAL A 399 -3.59 -5.59 18.09
CA VAL A 399 -4.11 -6.05 19.37
C VAL A 399 -3.53 -5.18 20.48
N VAL A 400 -4.16 -5.18 21.65
CA VAL A 400 -3.62 -4.40 22.78
C VAL A 400 -2.21 -4.90 23.12
N GLY A 401 -1.24 -3.99 23.10
CA GLY A 401 0.17 -4.30 23.37
C GLY A 401 0.92 -5.03 22.25
N GLY A 402 0.28 -5.36 21.11
CA GLY A 402 0.94 -6.15 20.07
C GLY A 402 0.42 -5.88 18.66
N LEU A 403 1.02 -6.57 17.70
CA LEU A 403 0.66 -6.58 16.29
C LEU A 403 0.71 -8.02 15.77
N LEU A 404 -0.39 -8.50 15.19
CA LEU A 404 -0.40 -9.74 14.41
C LEU A 404 -0.08 -9.39 12.96
N VAL A 405 0.86 -10.11 12.38
CA VAL A 405 1.29 -9.95 10.99
C VAL A 405 1.19 -11.28 10.28
N GLN A 406 0.59 -11.30 9.11
CA GLN A 406 0.49 -12.48 8.26
C GLN A 406 0.65 -12.11 6.79
N ASP A 407 0.88 -13.11 5.94
CA ASP A 407 0.77 -12.91 4.50
C ASP A 407 -0.69 -12.64 4.13
N ARG A 408 -0.91 -11.80 3.11
CA ARG A 408 -2.25 -11.63 2.53
C ARG A 408 -2.73 -12.96 1.94
N ASP A 409 -4.03 -13.20 2.03
CA ASP A 409 -4.68 -14.35 1.38
C ASP A 409 -4.83 -14.09 -0.12
N ILE A 410 -3.80 -14.45 -0.88
CA ILE A 410 -3.73 -14.34 -2.34
C ILE A 410 -3.90 -15.70 -3.04
N ALA A 411 -4.31 -16.75 -2.31
CA ALA A 411 -4.53 -18.06 -2.88
C ALA A 411 -5.63 -18.01 -3.95
N HIS A 412 -5.35 -18.60 -5.10
CA HIS A 412 -6.26 -18.70 -6.22
C HIS A 412 -6.49 -20.16 -6.57
N VAL A 413 -7.75 -20.61 -6.49
CA VAL A 413 -8.18 -21.99 -6.79
C VAL A 413 -8.70 -22.05 -8.21
N LYS A 414 -8.20 -22.98 -9.01
CA LYS A 414 -8.64 -23.27 -10.37
C LYS A 414 -9.56 -24.49 -10.40
N GLU A 415 -10.28 -24.67 -11.49
CA GLU A 415 -11.15 -25.85 -11.70
C GLU A 415 -10.38 -27.18 -11.52
N SER A 416 -9.13 -27.23 -12.01
CA SER A 416 -8.23 -28.39 -11.87
C SER A 416 -7.89 -28.79 -10.43
N ASP A 417 -8.02 -27.86 -9.49
CA ASP A 417 -7.66 -28.05 -8.08
C ASP A 417 -8.84 -28.61 -7.27
N LEU A 418 -10.05 -28.59 -7.87
CA LEU A 418 -11.28 -29.02 -7.22
C LEU A 418 -11.39 -30.53 -7.17
N LYS A 419 -11.80 -31.03 -6.01
CA LYS A 419 -12.16 -32.45 -5.85
C LYS A 419 -13.68 -32.61 -5.71
N VAL A 420 -14.33 -33.22 -6.69
CA VAL A 420 -15.73 -33.66 -6.54
C VAL A 420 -15.79 -34.76 -5.50
N VAL A 421 -16.64 -34.61 -4.47
CA VAL A 421 -16.72 -35.54 -3.32
C VAL A 421 -18.09 -36.25 -3.21
N THR A 422 -19.10 -35.80 -3.96
CA THR A 422 -20.45 -36.35 -4.01
C THR A 422 -20.66 -37.21 -5.25
N LYS A 423 -21.76 -38.05 -5.23
CA LYS A 423 -22.18 -38.86 -6.37
C LYS A 423 -22.64 -37.97 -7.53
N VAL A 424 -23.41 -36.94 -7.23
CA VAL A 424 -23.81 -35.93 -8.22
C VAL A 424 -22.62 -35.03 -8.48
N LYS A 425 -22.29 -34.82 -9.76
CA LYS A 425 -21.22 -33.90 -10.19
C LYS A 425 -21.83 -32.58 -10.60
N PRO A 426 -21.16 -31.44 -10.30
CA PRO A 426 -21.63 -30.16 -10.80
C PRO A 426 -21.51 -30.08 -12.34
N THR A 427 -22.45 -29.42 -12.97
CA THR A 427 -22.38 -29.03 -14.38
C THR A 427 -21.28 -28.00 -14.61
N LYS A 428 -20.95 -27.74 -15.88
CA LYS A 428 -19.95 -26.71 -16.23
C LYS A 428 -20.38 -25.29 -15.75
N ASP A 429 -21.66 -24.97 -15.88
CA ASP A 429 -22.19 -23.67 -15.45
C ASP A 429 -22.20 -23.56 -13.92
N GLU A 430 -22.53 -24.66 -13.21
CA GLU A 430 -22.41 -24.69 -11.75
C GLU A 430 -20.95 -24.55 -11.29
N LEU A 431 -19.98 -25.17 -11.98
CA LEU A 431 -18.54 -25.01 -11.65
C LEU A 431 -18.08 -23.57 -11.82
N GLN A 432 -18.47 -22.90 -12.89
CA GLN A 432 -18.18 -21.48 -13.09
C GLN A 432 -18.78 -20.63 -11.96
N SER A 433 -20.03 -20.88 -11.60
CA SER A 433 -20.73 -20.18 -10.53
C SER A 433 -20.11 -20.47 -9.15
N LEU A 434 -19.68 -21.70 -8.87
CA LEU A 434 -18.98 -22.07 -7.65
C LEU A 434 -17.62 -21.34 -7.52
N LEU A 435 -16.82 -21.30 -8.59
CA LEU A 435 -15.53 -20.60 -8.59
C LEU A 435 -15.72 -19.08 -8.42
N PHE A 436 -16.71 -18.48 -9.07
CA PHE A 436 -17.07 -17.07 -8.86
C PHE A 436 -17.45 -16.82 -7.39
N GLY A 437 -18.36 -17.63 -6.86
CA GLY A 437 -18.78 -17.54 -5.45
C GLY A 437 -17.64 -17.75 -4.47
N TRP A 438 -16.70 -18.63 -4.79
CA TRP A 438 -15.50 -18.90 -3.99
C TRP A 438 -14.61 -17.65 -3.86
N VAL A 439 -14.35 -16.97 -4.98
CA VAL A 439 -13.60 -15.71 -5.00
C VAL A 439 -14.29 -14.64 -4.15
N VAL A 440 -15.62 -14.50 -4.26
CA VAL A 440 -16.37 -13.53 -3.46
C VAL A 440 -16.34 -13.90 -1.97
N ALA A 441 -16.50 -15.19 -1.63
CA ALA A 441 -16.53 -15.68 -0.24
C ALA A 441 -15.23 -15.37 0.52
N LYS A 442 -14.07 -15.37 -0.16
CA LYS A 442 -12.77 -14.94 0.38
C LYS A 442 -12.80 -13.52 0.96
N HIS A 443 -13.63 -12.64 0.40
CA HIS A 443 -13.70 -11.23 0.81
C HIS A 443 -14.82 -10.93 1.81
N VAL A 444 -15.67 -11.90 2.14
CA VAL A 444 -16.76 -11.76 3.10
C VAL A 444 -16.31 -12.16 4.50
N LYS A 445 -16.72 -11.40 5.51
CA LYS A 445 -16.38 -11.73 6.91
C LYS A 445 -16.97 -13.07 7.34
N SER A 446 -16.15 -13.86 8.02
CA SER A 446 -16.47 -15.22 8.49
C SER A 446 -17.49 -15.23 9.66
N ASN A 447 -18.40 -16.21 9.80
CA ASN A 447 -18.65 -17.26 8.83
C ASN A 447 -19.34 -16.68 7.60
N SER A 448 -18.82 -17.02 6.42
CA SER A 448 -19.26 -16.48 5.14
C SER A 448 -19.97 -17.53 4.29
N ILE A 449 -21.16 -17.18 3.79
CA ILE A 449 -21.89 -17.93 2.78
C ILE A 449 -22.31 -16.99 1.65
N VAL A 450 -21.97 -17.38 0.43
CA VAL A 450 -22.32 -16.64 -0.78
C VAL A 450 -23.13 -17.52 -1.72
N LEU A 451 -24.35 -17.11 -2.04
CA LEU A 451 -25.21 -17.76 -3.02
C LEU A 451 -25.06 -17.06 -4.37
N CYS A 452 -24.85 -17.85 -5.43
CA CYS A 452 -24.58 -17.33 -6.77
C CYS A 452 -25.46 -18.00 -7.83
N GLN A 453 -25.74 -17.23 -8.92
CA GLN A 453 -26.29 -17.75 -10.16
C GLN A 453 -25.41 -17.24 -11.32
N GLY A 454 -24.72 -18.15 -12.02
CA GLY A 454 -23.68 -17.78 -12.96
C GLY A 454 -22.59 -16.97 -12.27
N THR A 455 -22.25 -15.80 -12.79
CA THR A 455 -21.20 -14.92 -12.25
C THR A 455 -21.79 -13.70 -11.53
N LYS A 456 -22.86 -13.91 -10.75
CA LYS A 456 -23.43 -12.88 -9.87
C LYS A 456 -23.88 -13.47 -8.55
N THR A 457 -23.71 -12.73 -7.48
CA THR A 457 -24.28 -13.04 -6.18
C THR A 457 -25.78 -12.83 -6.17
N VAL A 458 -26.51 -13.66 -5.47
CA VAL A 458 -27.96 -13.53 -5.25
C VAL A 458 -28.32 -13.44 -3.77
N GLY A 459 -27.38 -13.74 -2.88
CA GLY A 459 -27.52 -13.58 -1.44
C GLY A 459 -26.20 -13.79 -0.72
N VAL A 460 -25.94 -12.99 0.30
CA VAL A 460 -24.71 -13.04 1.12
C VAL A 460 -25.07 -13.08 2.59
N GLY A 461 -24.56 -14.10 3.29
CA GLY A 461 -24.58 -14.22 4.73
C GLY A 461 -23.19 -14.02 5.30
N ALA A 462 -22.96 -12.93 6.00
CA ALA A 462 -21.64 -12.47 6.45
C ALA A 462 -21.55 -12.40 7.98
N GLY A 463 -20.39 -12.75 8.53
CA GLY A 463 -20.02 -12.43 9.91
C GLY A 463 -20.86 -13.11 11.00
N GLN A 464 -21.43 -14.28 10.71
CA GLN A 464 -22.26 -14.98 11.67
C GLN A 464 -21.44 -15.93 12.57
N MET A 465 -21.84 -16.07 13.82
CA MET A 465 -21.19 -16.98 14.77
C MET A 465 -21.43 -18.45 14.40
N SER A 466 -22.53 -18.75 13.73
CA SER A 466 -22.88 -20.08 13.27
C SER A 466 -22.96 -20.10 11.73
N ARG A 467 -22.41 -21.16 11.11
CA ARG A 467 -22.44 -21.30 9.65
C ARG A 467 -23.84 -21.53 9.11
N VAL A 468 -24.68 -22.26 9.84
CA VAL A 468 -26.09 -22.48 9.47
C VAL A 468 -26.88 -21.16 9.47
N ASP A 469 -26.58 -20.23 10.36
CA ASP A 469 -27.20 -18.90 10.34
C ASP A 469 -26.76 -18.09 9.10
N SER A 470 -25.49 -18.18 8.71
CA SER A 470 -25.02 -17.57 7.47
C SER A 470 -25.75 -18.12 6.24
N VAL A 471 -26.02 -19.45 6.19
CA VAL A 471 -26.81 -20.06 5.11
C VAL A 471 -28.22 -19.49 5.09
N ARG A 472 -28.86 -19.42 6.27
CA ARG A 472 -30.24 -18.91 6.41
C ARG A 472 -30.34 -17.45 5.96
N ILE A 473 -29.44 -16.58 6.45
CA ILE A 473 -29.42 -15.16 6.07
C ILE A 473 -29.16 -15.00 4.57
N ALA A 474 -28.18 -15.73 4.02
CA ALA A 474 -27.93 -15.69 2.59
C ALA A 474 -29.17 -16.07 1.77
N ALA A 475 -29.89 -17.12 2.20
CA ALA A 475 -31.11 -17.60 1.53
C ALA A 475 -32.26 -16.58 1.64
N GLU A 476 -32.50 -16.00 2.82
CA GLU A 476 -33.53 -14.98 3.04
C GLU A 476 -33.30 -13.74 2.17
N LYS A 477 -32.06 -13.27 2.07
CA LYS A 477 -31.70 -12.11 1.22
C LYS A 477 -31.93 -12.33 -0.28
N THR A 478 -32.01 -13.57 -0.73
CA THR A 478 -32.33 -13.84 -2.15
C THR A 478 -33.73 -13.42 -2.56
N GLY A 479 -34.67 -13.28 -1.62
CA GLY A 479 -36.08 -13.00 -1.95
C GLY A 479 -36.70 -14.06 -2.88
N GLY A 480 -36.32 -15.34 -2.71
CA GLY A 480 -36.79 -16.46 -3.53
C GLY A 480 -35.94 -16.79 -4.76
N ARG A 481 -34.89 -16.03 -5.05
CA ARG A 481 -33.96 -16.28 -6.18
C ARG A 481 -32.93 -17.38 -5.90
N SER A 482 -32.96 -18.00 -4.72
CA SER A 482 -32.02 -19.08 -4.35
C SER A 482 -32.22 -20.39 -5.07
N LYS A 483 -33.40 -20.62 -5.68
CA LYS A 483 -33.69 -21.86 -6.41
C LYS A 483 -32.73 -22.03 -7.59
N GLY A 484 -31.98 -23.14 -7.59
CA GLY A 484 -30.98 -23.45 -8.61
C GLY A 484 -29.64 -22.74 -8.40
N ALA A 485 -29.47 -21.99 -7.33
CA ALA A 485 -28.21 -21.30 -7.01
C ALA A 485 -27.13 -22.31 -6.60
N THR A 486 -25.88 -21.86 -6.70
CA THR A 486 -24.71 -22.48 -6.09
C THR A 486 -24.35 -21.77 -4.77
N LEU A 487 -23.67 -22.48 -3.88
CA LEU A 487 -23.25 -21.99 -2.57
C LEU A 487 -21.74 -22.08 -2.41
N ALA A 488 -21.10 -20.99 -2.05
CA ALA A 488 -19.70 -20.96 -1.61
C ALA A 488 -19.61 -20.70 -0.10
N SER A 489 -18.78 -21.46 0.59
CA SER A 489 -18.52 -21.36 2.01
C SER A 489 -17.02 -21.18 2.27
N ASP A 490 -16.63 -20.13 3.00
CA ASP A 490 -15.24 -19.76 3.32
C ASP A 490 -14.47 -20.84 4.09
N ALA A 491 -15.20 -21.74 4.79
CA ALA A 491 -14.66 -22.87 5.53
C ALA A 491 -15.59 -24.10 5.43
N PHE A 492 -15.19 -25.22 6.05
CA PHE A 492 -15.97 -26.46 6.05
C PHE A 492 -17.28 -26.34 6.83
N PHE A 493 -18.27 -27.15 6.46
CA PHE A 493 -19.47 -27.34 7.25
C PHE A 493 -19.18 -28.26 8.44
N PRO A 494 -19.41 -27.80 9.69
CA PRO A 494 -19.13 -28.61 10.87
C PRO A 494 -20.18 -29.71 11.13
N LYS A 495 -21.39 -29.55 10.54
CA LYS A 495 -22.54 -30.45 10.67
C LYS A 495 -23.39 -30.42 9.41
N GLU A 496 -24.31 -31.38 9.30
CA GLU A 496 -25.22 -31.54 8.18
C GLU A 496 -26.32 -30.47 8.09
N ASP A 497 -26.60 -29.77 9.18
CA ASP A 497 -27.67 -28.78 9.29
C ASP A 497 -27.54 -27.65 8.25
N GLY A 498 -26.30 -27.20 7.98
CA GLY A 498 -26.03 -26.21 6.93
C GLY A 498 -26.38 -26.74 5.53
N ILE A 499 -26.16 -28.03 5.25
CA ILE A 499 -26.50 -28.65 3.97
C ILE A 499 -28.02 -28.77 3.82
N GLU A 500 -28.72 -29.15 4.91
CA GLU A 500 -30.20 -29.20 4.93
C GLU A 500 -30.83 -27.83 4.65
N GLN A 501 -30.27 -26.74 5.23
CA GLN A 501 -30.73 -25.38 4.98
C GLN A 501 -30.45 -24.94 3.54
N ALA A 502 -29.28 -25.29 2.99
CA ALA A 502 -28.95 -25.05 1.58
C ALA A 502 -29.93 -25.76 0.63
N ALA A 503 -30.27 -27.03 0.93
CA ALA A 503 -31.27 -27.79 0.18
C ALA A 503 -32.65 -27.14 0.22
N LYS A 504 -33.13 -26.71 1.40
CA LYS A 504 -34.42 -26.01 1.57
C LYS A 504 -34.46 -24.70 0.75
N ALA A 505 -33.32 -24.04 0.62
CA ALA A 505 -33.17 -22.85 -0.22
C ALA A 505 -33.11 -23.19 -1.74
N GLY A 506 -33.04 -24.46 -2.11
CA GLY A 506 -32.98 -24.90 -3.50
C GLY A 506 -31.60 -24.85 -4.13
N VAL A 507 -30.54 -24.83 -3.33
CA VAL A 507 -29.14 -24.89 -3.77
C VAL A 507 -28.87 -26.24 -4.48
N LYS A 508 -28.11 -26.19 -5.59
CA LYS A 508 -27.79 -27.37 -6.41
C LYS A 508 -26.34 -27.83 -6.29
N ALA A 509 -25.42 -26.94 -6.00
CA ALA A 509 -24.03 -27.28 -5.86
C ALA A 509 -23.34 -26.43 -4.76
N ILE A 510 -22.36 -27.01 -4.10
CA ILE A 510 -21.62 -26.40 -2.96
C ILE A 510 -20.11 -26.49 -3.21
N ILE A 511 -19.41 -25.40 -2.93
CA ILE A 511 -17.95 -25.34 -2.84
C ILE A 511 -17.52 -25.01 -1.41
N GLN A 512 -16.59 -25.78 -0.86
CA GLN A 512 -16.02 -25.59 0.47
C GLN A 512 -14.62 -26.22 0.55
N PRO A 513 -13.80 -25.90 1.58
CA PRO A 513 -12.47 -26.49 1.70
C PRO A 513 -12.44 -27.97 2.05
N GLY A 514 -13.43 -28.50 2.77
CA GLY A 514 -13.34 -29.80 3.43
C GLY A 514 -12.38 -29.77 4.64
N GLY A 515 -12.09 -30.94 5.21
CA GLY A 515 -11.18 -31.09 6.35
C GLY A 515 -11.87 -31.13 7.72
N SER A 516 -13.20 -31.26 7.75
CA SER A 516 -13.95 -31.53 8.98
C SER A 516 -13.84 -33.01 9.37
N ILE A 517 -13.85 -33.31 10.66
CA ILE A 517 -14.01 -34.69 11.18
C ILE A 517 -15.31 -35.29 10.67
N ARG A 518 -16.32 -34.44 10.41
CA ARG A 518 -17.66 -34.87 9.95
C ARG A 518 -17.86 -34.72 8.43
N ASP A 519 -16.80 -34.65 7.65
CA ASP A 519 -16.91 -34.59 6.18
C ASP A 519 -17.73 -35.72 5.60
N LYS A 520 -17.60 -36.93 6.18
CA LYS A 520 -18.37 -38.11 5.71
C LYS A 520 -19.87 -37.94 5.84
N GLU A 521 -20.33 -37.40 6.98
CA GLU A 521 -21.74 -37.15 7.26
C GLU A 521 -22.27 -36.00 6.39
N VAL A 522 -21.49 -34.94 6.24
CA VAL A 522 -21.81 -33.78 5.39
C VAL A 522 -21.96 -34.21 3.91
N ILE A 523 -21.02 -35.02 3.41
CA ILE A 523 -21.08 -35.58 2.03
C ILE A 523 -22.30 -36.51 1.87
N ALA A 524 -22.53 -37.38 2.84
CA ALA A 524 -23.69 -38.29 2.80
C ALA A 524 -25.03 -37.54 2.78
N MET A 525 -25.11 -36.41 3.53
CA MET A 525 -26.31 -35.55 3.50
C MET A 525 -26.46 -34.88 2.13
N ALA A 526 -25.38 -34.35 1.54
CA ALA A 526 -25.41 -33.76 0.21
C ALA A 526 -25.85 -34.79 -0.85
N ASP A 527 -25.32 -36.02 -0.80
CA ASP A 527 -25.72 -37.13 -1.67
C ASP A 527 -27.21 -37.47 -1.53
N LYS A 528 -27.70 -37.55 -0.28
CA LYS A 528 -29.12 -37.82 0.02
C LYS A 528 -30.05 -36.75 -0.55
N LEU A 529 -29.60 -35.49 -0.56
CA LEU A 529 -30.38 -34.34 -1.03
C LEU A 529 -30.14 -34.02 -2.52
N GLY A 530 -29.28 -34.79 -3.21
CA GLY A 530 -28.96 -34.61 -4.63
C GLY A 530 -28.20 -33.32 -4.92
N ILE A 531 -27.37 -32.85 -3.98
CA ILE A 531 -26.54 -31.65 -4.10
C ILE A 531 -25.11 -32.06 -4.51
N ALA A 532 -24.57 -31.44 -5.56
CA ALA A 532 -23.17 -31.61 -5.93
C ALA A 532 -22.28 -30.91 -4.92
N MET A 533 -21.11 -31.49 -4.60
CA MET A 533 -20.14 -30.83 -3.70
C MET A 533 -18.72 -30.99 -4.19
N VAL A 534 -17.97 -29.88 -4.14
CA VAL A 534 -16.54 -29.83 -4.45
C VAL A 534 -15.73 -29.29 -3.28
N PHE A 535 -14.54 -29.86 -3.08
CA PHE A 535 -13.57 -29.43 -2.08
C PHE A 535 -12.40 -28.70 -2.73
N THR A 536 -12.01 -27.55 -2.13
CA THR A 536 -10.88 -26.72 -2.54
C THR A 536 -9.58 -27.04 -1.79
N ARG A 537 -9.67 -27.61 -0.59
CA ARG A 537 -8.57 -27.81 0.36
C ARG A 537 -7.88 -26.51 0.80
N VAL A 538 -8.43 -25.36 0.47
CA VAL A 538 -8.00 -24.02 0.88
C VAL A 538 -9.12 -23.38 1.67
N ARG A 539 -8.80 -22.73 2.78
CA ARG A 539 -9.76 -22.00 3.64
C ARG A 539 -9.50 -20.51 3.53
N HIS A 540 -10.55 -19.69 3.53
CA HIS A 540 -10.51 -18.25 3.40
C HIS A 540 -11.16 -17.51 4.59
N PHE A 541 -10.68 -17.75 5.82
CA PHE A 541 -11.19 -17.00 6.97
C PHE A 541 -10.78 -15.52 6.89
N LYS A 542 -11.76 -14.63 7.11
CA LYS A 542 -11.58 -13.18 7.20
C LYS A 542 -12.33 -12.65 8.43
N HIS A 543 -11.59 -12.20 9.44
CA HIS A 543 -12.12 -11.64 10.68
C HIS A 543 -12.01 -10.11 10.74
#